data_9a4f50994b0947d15517e283b8c0a70b
#
_entry.id   9a4f50994b0947d15517e283b8c0a70b
#
_cell.length_a   1.000
_cell.length_b   1.000
_cell.length_c   1.000
_cell.angle_alpha   90.00
_cell.angle_beta   90.00
_cell.angle_gamma   90.00
#
_symmetry.space_group_name_H-M   'P 1'
#
loop_
_entity.id
_entity.type
_entity.pdbx_description
1 polymer ?
#
loop_
_entity_poly.entity_id
_entity_poly.type
_entity_poly.pdbx_seq_one_letter_code
_entity_poly.pdbx_strand_id
1 'polypeptide(L)'
;VLTEEDLIEHPNHYAKNEIEPITFIMGNDPDGMYARGAVIKYVSRAGQKSYDGMTAKQSEIADWKKAMRYCEMRIRQLEGKPVV
;
A
#
# COMPACT_ATOMS: atom_id res chain seq x y z
N VAL A 1 5.03 -18.42 19.84
CA VAL A 1 6.17 -18.37 18.93
C VAL A 1 5.71 -17.92 17.55
N LEU A 2 6.37 -16.91 17.02
CA LEU A 2 6.07 -16.41 15.70
C LEU A 2 6.62 -17.35 14.63
N THR A 3 5.84 -17.60 13.59
CA THR A 3 6.31 -18.35 12.43
C THR A 3 7.04 -17.40 11.48
N GLU A 4 7.78 -17.97 10.54
CA GLU A 4 8.41 -17.17 9.49
C GLU A 4 7.38 -16.40 8.67
N GLU A 5 6.23 -17.03 8.40
CA GLU A 5 5.14 -16.42 7.68
C GLU A 5 4.60 -15.18 8.42
N ASP A 6 4.42 -15.27 9.73
CA ASP A 6 3.97 -14.14 10.54
C ASP A 6 4.95 -12.97 10.45
N LEU A 7 6.25 -13.25 10.43
CA LEU A 7 7.27 -12.21 10.32
C LEU A 7 7.28 -11.53 8.95
N ILE A 8 6.88 -12.24 7.90
CA ILE A 8 6.83 -11.70 6.55
C ILE A 8 5.54 -10.90 6.33
N GLU A 9 4.39 -11.46 6.69
CA GLU A 9 3.10 -10.84 6.45
C GLU A 9 2.75 -9.77 7.48
N HIS A 10 3.13 -9.99 8.72
CA HIS A 10 2.85 -9.10 9.83
C HIS A 10 4.13 -8.90 10.65
N PRO A 11 5.10 -8.15 10.09
CA PRO A 11 6.38 -7.94 10.77
C PRO A 11 6.17 -7.37 12.17
N ASN A 12 6.53 -8.14 13.16
CA ASN A 12 6.29 -7.82 14.56
C ASN A 12 6.92 -6.49 14.98
N HIS A 13 8.06 -6.14 14.40
CA HIS A 13 8.74 -4.89 14.72
C HIS A 13 7.93 -3.67 14.29
N TYR A 14 7.07 -3.77 13.27
CA TYR A 14 6.20 -2.66 12.86
C TYR A 14 5.12 -2.41 13.91
N ALA A 15 4.56 -3.47 14.47
CA ALA A 15 3.56 -3.35 15.52
C ALA A 15 4.15 -2.73 16.79
N LYS A 16 5.41 -3.01 17.09
CA LYS A 16 6.11 -2.48 18.27
C LYS A 16 6.45 -1.01 18.13
N ASN A 17 6.62 -0.52 16.93
CA ASN A 17 7.10 0.83 16.70
C ASN A 17 6.02 1.89 16.72
N GLU A 18 4.79 1.55 16.99
CA GLU A 18 3.67 2.49 17.06
C GLU A 18 3.40 3.26 15.76
N ILE A 19 4.39 3.36 14.88
CA ILE A 19 4.27 4.06 13.61
C ILE A 19 4.52 3.07 12.48
N GLU A 20 3.53 2.87 11.64
CA GLU A 20 3.72 2.05 10.45
C GLU A 20 4.60 2.78 9.43
N PRO A 21 5.44 2.07 8.68
CA PRO A 21 6.30 2.69 7.69
C PRO A 21 5.58 3.61 6.72
N ILE A 22 4.39 3.22 6.26
CA ILE A 22 3.62 4.04 5.32
C ILE A 22 3.23 5.38 5.95
N THR A 23 2.89 5.40 7.23
CA THR A 23 2.57 6.64 7.94
C THR A 23 3.76 7.57 7.99
N PHE A 24 4.95 7.02 8.27
CA PHE A 24 6.19 7.80 8.29
C PHE A 24 6.53 8.33 6.90
N ILE A 25 6.47 7.49 5.88
CA ILE A 25 6.77 7.88 4.50
C ILE A 25 5.85 9.03 4.06
N MET A 26 4.57 8.88 4.23
CA MET A 26 3.60 9.89 3.81
C MET A 26 3.68 11.16 4.66
N GLY A 27 4.01 11.02 5.94
CA GLY A 27 4.21 12.18 6.82
C GLY A 27 5.38 13.06 6.42
N ASN A 28 6.35 12.50 5.71
CA ASN A 28 7.51 13.22 5.19
C ASN A 28 7.38 13.56 3.71
N ASP A 29 6.19 13.44 3.15
CA ASP A 29 5.92 13.68 1.73
C ASP A 29 4.70 14.59 1.58
N PRO A 30 4.83 15.87 1.97
CA PRO A 30 3.69 16.79 1.97
C PRO A 30 3.07 17.00 0.59
N ASP A 31 3.85 16.83 -0.48
CA ASP A 31 3.37 17.03 -1.85
C ASP A 31 2.67 15.79 -2.43
N GLY A 32 2.67 14.68 -1.70
CA GLY A 32 2.00 13.45 -2.12
C GLY A 32 2.68 12.74 -3.28
N MET A 33 3.98 12.88 -3.44
CA MET A 33 4.72 12.26 -4.53
C MET A 33 4.73 10.74 -4.42
N TYR A 34 4.82 10.23 -3.20
CA TYR A 34 4.77 8.78 -2.98
C TYR A 34 3.44 8.19 -3.43
N ALA A 35 2.33 8.81 -3.04
CA ALA A 35 1.01 8.36 -3.44
C ALA A 35 0.83 8.45 -4.96
N ARG A 36 1.30 9.54 -5.58
CA ARG A 36 1.25 9.69 -7.05
C ARG A 36 1.99 8.57 -7.75
N GLY A 37 3.22 8.31 -7.32
CA GLY A 37 4.04 7.25 -7.90
C GLY A 37 3.40 5.88 -7.73
N ALA A 38 2.85 5.59 -6.57
CA ALA A 38 2.18 4.33 -6.30
C ALA A 38 0.94 4.15 -7.18
N VAL A 39 0.11 5.18 -7.30
CA VAL A 39 -1.09 5.13 -8.16
C VAL A 39 -0.69 4.88 -9.60
N ILE A 40 0.27 5.64 -10.12
CA ILE A 40 0.75 5.48 -11.51
C ILE A 40 1.27 4.06 -11.70
N LYS A 41 2.05 3.55 -10.77
CA LYS A 41 2.61 2.20 -10.84
C LYS A 41 1.52 1.14 -10.96
N TYR A 42 0.53 1.17 -10.08
CA TYR A 42 -0.50 0.14 -10.06
C TYR A 42 -1.46 0.27 -11.24
N VAL A 43 -1.83 1.47 -11.62
CA VAL A 43 -2.68 1.69 -12.79
C VAL A 43 -1.98 1.23 -14.07
N SER A 44 -0.69 1.56 -14.22
CA SER A 44 0.08 1.16 -15.40
C SER A 44 0.28 -0.36 -15.48
N ARG A 45 0.37 -1.01 -14.33
CA ARG A 45 0.59 -2.46 -14.24
C ARG A 45 -0.69 -3.28 -14.35
N ALA A 46 -1.83 -2.69 -14.05
CA ALA A 46 -3.11 -3.40 -14.06
C ALA A 46 -3.35 -4.06 -15.41
N GLY A 47 -3.57 -5.37 -15.38
CA GLY A 47 -3.74 -6.18 -16.60
C GLY A 47 -2.44 -6.64 -17.25
N GLN A 48 -1.28 -6.21 -16.75
CA GLN A 48 0.03 -6.56 -17.33
C GLN A 48 0.79 -7.58 -16.49
N LYS A 49 0.35 -7.81 -15.26
CA LYS A 49 1.03 -8.71 -14.32
C LYS A 49 0.04 -9.66 -13.69
N SER A 50 0.48 -10.92 -13.53
CA SER A 50 -0.28 -11.91 -12.78
C SER A 50 0.43 -12.22 -11.48
N TYR A 51 -0.35 -12.30 -10.40
CA TYR A 51 0.15 -12.71 -9.10
C TYR A 51 0.01 -14.22 -8.93
N ASP A 52 0.93 -14.83 -8.24
CA ASP A 52 0.90 -16.27 -7.97
C ASP A 52 -0.39 -16.65 -7.26
N GLY A 53 -1.03 -17.72 -7.75
CA GLY A 53 -2.27 -18.20 -7.17
C GLY A 53 -3.52 -17.42 -7.56
N MET A 54 -3.39 -16.41 -8.42
CA MET A 54 -4.50 -15.60 -8.92
C MET A 54 -4.68 -15.75 -10.42
N THR A 55 -5.92 -15.61 -10.87
CA THR A 55 -6.20 -15.49 -12.30
C THR A 55 -5.73 -14.14 -12.81
N ALA A 56 -5.63 -13.97 -14.12
CA ALA A 56 -5.30 -12.69 -14.72
C ALA A 56 -6.30 -11.60 -14.31
N LYS A 57 -7.58 -11.93 -14.30
CA LYS A 57 -8.65 -11.01 -13.90
C LYS A 57 -8.53 -10.61 -12.42
N GLN A 58 -8.26 -11.58 -11.55
CA GLN A 58 -8.08 -11.31 -10.12
C GLN A 58 -6.86 -10.43 -9.88
N SER A 59 -5.78 -10.66 -10.62
CA SER A 59 -4.56 -9.87 -10.52
C SER A 59 -4.79 -8.42 -10.94
N GLU A 60 -5.54 -8.23 -12.01
CA GLU A 60 -5.89 -6.88 -12.48
C GLU A 60 -6.74 -6.16 -11.43
N ILE A 61 -7.76 -6.83 -10.90
CA ILE A 61 -8.61 -6.25 -9.85
C ILE A 61 -7.78 -5.85 -8.64
N ALA A 62 -6.81 -6.69 -8.25
CA ALA A 62 -5.92 -6.39 -7.13
C ALA A 62 -5.14 -5.08 -7.36
N ASP A 63 -4.62 -4.87 -8.56
CA ASP A 63 -3.88 -3.65 -8.88
C ASP A 63 -4.77 -2.41 -8.86
N TRP A 64 -5.99 -2.50 -9.37
CA TRP A 64 -6.95 -1.40 -9.26
C TRP A 64 -7.27 -1.06 -7.81
N LYS A 65 -7.46 -2.07 -6.97
CA LYS A 65 -7.72 -1.86 -5.54
C LYS A 65 -6.53 -1.21 -4.83
N LYS A 66 -5.31 -1.58 -5.20
CA LYS A 66 -4.11 -0.95 -4.66
C LYS A 66 -4.03 0.52 -5.05
N ALA A 67 -4.34 0.85 -6.30
CA ALA A 67 -4.39 2.23 -6.74
C ALA A 67 -5.43 3.03 -5.94
N MET A 68 -6.61 2.46 -5.75
CA MET A 68 -7.66 3.09 -4.94
C MET A 68 -7.18 3.34 -3.51
N ARG A 69 -6.46 2.38 -2.93
CA ARG A 69 -5.94 2.50 -1.57
C ARG A 69 -5.00 3.69 -1.43
N TYR A 70 -4.10 3.88 -2.38
CA TYR A 70 -3.18 5.01 -2.34
C TYR A 70 -3.88 6.34 -2.59
N CYS A 71 -4.91 6.36 -3.43
CA CYS A 71 -5.75 7.54 -3.58
C CYS A 71 -6.42 7.90 -2.26
N GLU A 72 -7.00 6.92 -1.57
CA GLU A 72 -7.64 7.11 -0.28
C GLU A 72 -6.66 7.64 0.76
N MET A 73 -5.46 7.07 0.82
CA MET A 73 -4.42 7.53 1.75
C MET A 73 -4.08 9.01 1.53
N ARG A 74 -3.95 9.43 0.27
CA ARG A 74 -3.65 10.83 -0.04
C ARG A 74 -4.80 11.75 0.36
N ILE A 75 -6.02 11.33 0.11
CA ILE A 75 -7.20 12.09 0.51
C ILE A 75 -7.21 12.27 2.03
N ARG A 76 -6.98 11.19 2.77
CA ARG A 76 -6.93 11.25 4.24
C ARG A 76 -5.82 12.18 4.72
N GLN A 77 -4.65 12.13 4.08
CA GLN A 77 -3.55 13.01 4.43
C GLN A 77 -3.95 14.49 4.27
N LEU A 78 -4.60 14.83 3.16
CA LEU A 78 -5.06 16.20 2.91
C LEU A 78 -6.16 16.63 3.87
N GLU A 79 -6.94 15.69 4.37
CA GLU A 79 -7.99 15.95 5.36
C GLU A 79 -7.46 16.00 6.79
N GLY A 80 -6.17 15.76 6.99
CA GLY A 80 -5.59 15.72 8.33
C GLY A 80 -5.96 14.47 9.12
N LYS A 81 -6.35 13.39 8.45
CA LYS A 81 -6.72 12.12 9.05
C LYS A 81 -5.58 11.11 8.97
N PRO A 82 -5.54 10.09 9.84
CA PRO A 82 -4.57 9.00 9.70
C PRO A 82 -4.71 8.32 8.34
N VAL A 83 -3.57 8.02 7.70
CA VAL A 83 -3.59 7.36 6.38
C VAL A 83 -3.92 5.87 6.46
N VAL A 84 -3.79 5.29 7.63
CA VAL A 84 -4.15 3.89 7.89
C VAL A 84 -5.10 3.79 9.06
#